data_87e3c930e76f6ff72011c4f6d0f74820
#
_entry.id   87e3c930e76f6ff72011c4f6d0f74820
#
_cell.length_a   1.000
_cell.length_b   1.000
_cell.length_c   1.000
_cell.angle_alpha   90.00
_cell.angle_beta   90.00
_cell.angle_gamma   90.00
#
_symmetry.space_group_name_H-M   'P 1'
#
loop_
_entity.id
_entity.type
_entity.pdbx_description
1 polymer ?
#
loop_
_entity_poly.entity_id
_entity_poly.type
_entity_poly.pdbx_seq_one_letter_code
_entity_poly.pdbx_strand_id
1 'polypeptide(L)'
;MTILEHEIMMTEQLRRVPADELQARLNKFRAVMDREFPGWEIAIVNHKVNMYYFAGTMQDGVLVIRPQDEILWVRRSYERACNESLLQDIRPMKSFRTLAEFYQPLPAKVYLENKTATLEWQQLLYKYLPFASEAGMDSVISELRLIKSPYELALMRKSGSIHRNVLDELAPRFIVQGVSEAELAVNLYAEMLRRGSHGVARFNLPLGEDVVGLASFGKSGLVKTAFDGPGGTGGTCVAVQSIGSAFRKLQAGRLVYLDIPCGVDGYHTDKTVVYYYGDLDQDPFSDKIRAAYEHCVFLEELTASLLQPGMVIENIYRQVMEQFDPQYENGFMNGGKFLGHSIGLVMDEAPALANGFKGKLEAGMVFAVEPKIALPGIGMVGTENTYLVTAGGAKSLTGKPQPLRCIL
;
A
#
# COMPACT_ATOMS: atom_id res chain seq x y z
N MET A 1 25.73 23.95 1.43
CA MET A 1 26.00 22.54 1.04
C MET A 1 27.49 22.33 1.13
N THR A 2 27.93 21.38 1.94
CA THR A 2 29.35 21.04 2.04
C THR A 2 29.81 20.30 0.78
N ILE A 3 31.12 20.28 0.48
CA ILE A 3 31.68 19.53 -0.64
C ILE A 3 31.28 18.03 -0.54
N LEU A 4 31.22 17.49 0.68
CA LEU A 4 30.80 16.11 0.95
C LEU A 4 29.31 15.86 0.61
N GLU A 5 28.42 16.79 0.92
CA GLU A 5 26.99 16.71 0.55
C GLU A 5 26.82 16.81 -0.97
N HIS A 6 27.65 17.59 -1.64
CA HIS A 6 27.64 17.70 -3.10
C HIS A 6 28.17 16.40 -3.77
N GLU A 7 29.22 15.78 -3.23
CA GLU A 7 29.77 14.51 -3.73
C GLU A 7 28.79 13.35 -3.52
N ILE A 8 28.13 13.25 -2.34
CA ILE A 8 27.11 12.23 -2.07
C ILE A 8 25.92 12.37 -3.04
N MET A 9 25.49 13.60 -3.32
CA MET A 9 24.38 13.86 -4.25
C MET A 9 24.73 13.60 -5.72
N MET A 10 26.00 13.71 -6.11
CA MET A 10 26.47 13.46 -7.50
C MET A 10 26.76 11.99 -7.76
N THR A 11 27.05 11.19 -6.73
CA THR A 11 27.32 9.75 -6.86
C THR A 11 26.07 8.88 -6.78
N GLU A 12 25.00 9.33 -6.13
CA GLU A 12 23.71 8.65 -6.11
C GLU A 12 22.79 9.23 -7.20
N GLN A 13 22.49 8.46 -8.22
CA GLN A 13 21.43 8.79 -9.16
C GLN A 13 20.09 8.79 -8.42
N LEU A 14 19.68 9.96 -7.90
CA LEU A 14 18.32 10.15 -7.40
C LEU A 14 17.33 9.80 -8.50
N ARG A 15 16.53 8.77 -8.26
CA ARG A 15 15.44 8.40 -9.16
C ARG A 15 14.30 9.39 -8.95
N ARG A 16 14.21 10.36 -9.84
CA ARG A 16 13.17 11.39 -9.80
C ARG A 16 11.93 10.92 -10.56
N VAL A 17 10.78 11.38 -10.13
CA VAL A 17 9.56 11.25 -10.94
C VAL A 17 9.75 12.11 -12.20
N PRO A 18 9.56 11.56 -13.42
CA PRO A 18 9.73 12.34 -14.66
C PRO A 18 8.84 13.58 -14.72
N ALA A 19 9.33 14.65 -15.34
CA ALA A 19 8.59 15.90 -15.41
C ALA A 19 7.27 15.77 -16.20
N ASP A 20 7.26 14.98 -17.25
CA ASP A 20 6.08 14.67 -18.06
C ASP A 20 5.04 13.87 -17.27
N GLU A 21 5.48 12.96 -16.40
CA GLU A 21 4.60 12.23 -15.49
C GLU A 21 3.94 13.18 -14.47
N LEU A 22 4.72 14.09 -13.83
CA LEU A 22 4.18 15.09 -12.92
C LEU A 22 3.16 15.99 -13.61
N GLN A 23 3.49 16.46 -14.80
CA GLN A 23 2.59 17.32 -15.58
C GLN A 23 1.30 16.59 -16.01
N ALA A 24 1.41 15.33 -16.40
CA ALA A 24 0.24 14.50 -16.74
C ALA A 24 -0.71 14.34 -15.55
N ARG A 25 -0.16 14.11 -14.33
CA ARG A 25 -0.94 14.00 -13.08
C ARG A 25 -1.63 15.32 -12.73
N LEU A 26 -0.94 16.44 -12.84
CA LEU A 26 -1.50 17.77 -12.59
C LEU A 26 -2.60 18.14 -13.60
N ASN A 27 -2.40 17.82 -14.88
CA ASN A 27 -3.41 18.04 -15.91
C ASN A 27 -4.66 17.18 -15.66
N LYS A 28 -4.47 15.91 -15.29
CA LYS A 28 -5.58 15.03 -14.92
C LYS A 28 -6.31 15.53 -13.67
N PHE A 29 -5.58 16.05 -12.67
CA PHE A 29 -6.17 16.67 -11.49
C PHE A 29 -7.06 17.84 -11.88
N ARG A 30 -6.58 18.76 -12.69
CA ARG A 30 -7.36 19.92 -13.16
C ARG A 30 -8.62 19.48 -13.89
N ALA A 31 -8.51 18.50 -14.80
CA ALA A 31 -9.67 17.99 -15.54
C ALA A 31 -10.75 17.38 -14.62
N VAL A 32 -10.33 16.65 -13.57
CA VAL A 32 -11.29 16.09 -12.60
C VAL A 32 -11.88 17.19 -11.72
N MET A 33 -11.07 18.16 -11.27
CA MET A 33 -11.56 19.31 -10.50
C MET A 33 -12.55 20.16 -11.30
N ASP A 34 -12.30 20.39 -12.59
CA ASP A 34 -13.22 21.12 -13.49
C ASP A 34 -14.56 20.39 -13.64
N ARG A 35 -14.54 19.06 -13.66
CA ARG A 35 -15.74 18.22 -13.75
C ARG A 35 -16.54 18.20 -12.43
N GLU A 36 -15.87 17.98 -11.31
CA GLU A 36 -16.51 17.78 -9.99
C GLU A 36 -16.83 19.10 -9.30
N PHE A 37 -16.03 20.13 -9.54
CA PHE A 37 -16.12 21.43 -8.86
C PHE A 37 -16.00 22.59 -9.85
N PRO A 38 -16.95 22.78 -10.78
CA PRO A 38 -16.88 23.86 -11.75
C PRO A 38 -16.62 25.22 -11.11
N GLY A 39 -15.63 25.94 -11.63
CA GLY A 39 -15.25 27.25 -11.11
C GLY A 39 -14.35 27.22 -9.87
N TRP A 40 -13.73 26.08 -9.55
CA TRP A 40 -12.70 26.02 -8.51
C TRP A 40 -11.51 26.94 -8.85
N GLU A 41 -10.88 27.50 -7.79
CA GLU A 41 -9.82 28.47 -7.98
C GLU A 41 -8.50 28.06 -7.31
N ILE A 42 -8.56 27.35 -6.17
CA ILE A 42 -7.38 26.97 -5.40
C ILE A 42 -7.59 25.65 -4.66
N ALA A 43 -6.60 24.77 -4.78
CA ALA A 43 -6.49 23.52 -4.03
C ALA A 43 -5.12 23.45 -3.32
N ILE A 44 -5.08 22.94 -2.11
CA ILE A 44 -3.85 22.85 -1.31
C ILE A 44 -3.64 21.40 -0.89
N VAL A 45 -2.55 20.79 -1.38
CA VAL A 45 -2.09 19.45 -1.02
C VAL A 45 -1.07 19.57 0.10
N ASN A 46 -1.30 18.89 1.22
CA ASN A 46 -0.41 18.88 2.37
C ASN A 46 0.03 17.48 2.82
N HIS A 47 -0.72 16.45 2.43
CA HIS A 47 -0.36 15.07 2.74
C HIS A 47 0.88 14.63 1.98
N LYS A 48 1.87 14.07 2.69
CA LYS A 48 3.20 13.78 2.12
C LYS A 48 3.16 12.82 0.93
N VAL A 49 2.33 11.79 0.97
CA VAL A 49 2.19 10.83 -0.12
C VAL A 49 1.60 11.48 -1.36
N ASN A 50 0.57 12.33 -1.19
CA ASN A 50 -0.05 13.05 -2.30
C ASN A 50 0.85 14.17 -2.83
N MET A 51 1.64 14.80 -1.95
CA MET A 51 2.69 15.74 -2.37
C MET A 51 3.74 15.02 -3.24
N TYR A 52 4.18 13.80 -2.85
CA TYR A 52 5.06 13.00 -3.69
C TYR A 52 4.40 12.65 -5.04
N TYR A 53 3.12 12.30 -5.04
CA TYR A 53 2.38 11.99 -6.27
C TYR A 53 2.41 13.15 -7.26
N PHE A 54 2.15 14.38 -6.82
CA PHE A 54 2.06 15.57 -7.68
C PHE A 54 3.37 16.31 -7.89
N ALA A 55 4.29 16.26 -6.93
CA ALA A 55 5.51 17.05 -6.93
C ALA A 55 6.81 16.25 -6.93
N GLY A 56 6.76 14.92 -6.78
CA GLY A 56 7.96 14.07 -6.76
C GLY A 56 8.85 14.24 -5.52
N THR A 57 8.37 14.89 -4.46
CA THR A 57 9.09 15.09 -3.20
C THR A 57 8.14 15.04 -2.00
N MET A 58 8.66 14.69 -0.83
CA MET A 58 7.93 14.61 0.44
C MET A 58 8.39 15.68 1.46
N GLN A 59 9.03 16.76 1.01
CA GLN A 59 9.57 17.77 1.90
C GLN A 59 8.48 18.53 2.66
N ASP A 60 8.88 19.22 3.75
CA ASP A 60 7.95 19.99 4.58
C ASP A 60 7.49 21.25 3.85
N GLY A 61 6.20 21.28 3.51
CA GLY A 61 5.60 22.37 2.74
C GLY A 61 4.18 22.04 2.31
N VAL A 62 3.69 22.76 1.32
CA VAL A 62 2.40 22.54 0.67
C VAL A 62 2.53 22.74 -0.84
N LEU A 63 1.80 21.96 -1.61
CA LEU A 63 1.61 22.22 -3.02
C LEU A 63 0.28 22.94 -3.23
N VAL A 64 0.34 24.14 -3.77
CA VAL A 64 -0.85 24.90 -4.17
C VAL A 64 -1.06 24.69 -5.66
N ILE A 65 -2.25 24.23 -6.03
CA ILE A 65 -2.65 23.99 -7.42
C ILE A 65 -3.80 24.94 -7.76
N ARG A 66 -3.69 25.61 -8.90
CA ARG A 66 -4.76 26.44 -9.48
C ARG A 66 -5.06 25.98 -10.92
N PRO A 67 -6.15 26.42 -11.53
CA PRO A 67 -6.45 26.06 -12.92
C PRO A 67 -5.31 26.36 -13.89
N GLN A 68 -4.55 27.44 -13.66
CA GLN A 68 -3.52 27.93 -14.58
C GLN A 68 -2.07 27.60 -14.18
N ASP A 69 -1.82 27.25 -12.92
CA ASP A 69 -0.46 27.01 -12.40
C ASP A 69 -0.43 26.10 -11.18
N GLU A 70 0.76 25.72 -10.75
CA GLU A 70 1.05 25.07 -9.50
C GLU A 70 2.35 25.60 -8.91
N ILE A 71 2.41 25.73 -7.58
CA ILE A 71 3.62 26.15 -6.86
C ILE A 71 3.83 25.24 -5.65
N LEU A 72 5.00 24.62 -5.58
CA LEU A 72 5.45 23.90 -4.40
C LEU A 72 6.12 24.87 -3.43
N TRP A 73 5.44 25.13 -2.32
CA TRP A 73 5.94 25.97 -1.23
C TRP A 73 6.63 25.10 -0.19
N VAL A 74 7.94 25.31 0.00
CA VAL A 74 8.78 24.48 0.89
C VAL A 74 9.22 25.25 2.10
N ARG A 75 8.92 24.75 3.30
CA ARG A 75 9.27 25.36 4.56
C ARG A 75 10.65 24.94 5.08
N ARG A 76 10.99 23.68 4.89
CA ARG A 76 12.27 23.09 5.32
C ARG A 76 12.88 22.27 4.21
N SER A 77 14.22 22.22 4.17
CA SER A 77 14.96 21.46 3.17
C SER A 77 14.64 21.88 1.73
N TYR A 78 14.62 23.18 1.48
CA TYR A 78 14.27 23.74 0.16
C TYR A 78 15.18 23.22 -0.96
N GLU A 79 16.51 23.24 -0.73
CA GLU A 79 17.50 22.75 -1.70
C GLU A 79 17.26 21.28 -2.05
N ARG A 80 16.89 20.47 -1.05
CA ARG A 80 16.55 19.07 -1.28
C ARG A 80 15.29 18.93 -2.12
N ALA A 81 14.26 19.72 -1.87
CA ALA A 81 13.06 19.70 -2.70
C ALA A 81 13.36 20.07 -4.16
N CYS A 82 14.21 21.08 -4.41
CA CYS A 82 14.67 21.45 -5.75
C CYS A 82 15.47 20.34 -6.44
N ASN A 83 16.20 19.54 -5.66
CA ASN A 83 16.95 18.41 -6.21
C ASN A 83 16.09 17.18 -6.49
N GLU A 84 15.02 16.96 -5.72
CA GLU A 84 14.10 15.81 -5.86
C GLU A 84 13.02 16.06 -6.90
N SER A 85 12.40 17.21 -6.89
CA SER A 85 11.26 17.55 -7.75
C SER A 85 11.68 18.13 -9.10
N LEU A 86 10.94 17.76 -10.15
CA LEU A 86 11.06 18.33 -11.49
C LEU A 86 9.91 19.30 -11.83
N LEU A 87 9.18 19.80 -10.79
CA LEU A 87 8.26 20.91 -10.97
C LEU A 87 9.04 22.19 -11.35
N GLN A 88 8.42 23.06 -12.15
CA GLN A 88 9.06 24.29 -12.61
C GLN A 88 9.07 25.38 -11.53
N ASP A 89 8.02 25.46 -10.70
CA ASP A 89 7.90 26.51 -9.68
C ASP A 89 7.96 25.93 -8.27
N ILE A 90 9.14 26.03 -7.67
CA ILE A 90 9.41 25.60 -6.29
C ILE A 90 9.93 26.83 -5.53
N ARG A 91 9.26 27.19 -4.44
CA ARG A 91 9.57 28.41 -3.68
C ARG A 91 9.76 28.13 -2.20
N PRO A 92 10.70 28.83 -1.54
CA PRO A 92 10.81 28.75 -0.10
C PRO A 92 9.67 29.53 0.57
N MET A 93 9.15 29.00 1.68
CA MET A 93 8.24 29.71 2.56
C MET A 93 8.71 29.66 4.01
N LYS A 94 8.49 30.73 4.76
CA LYS A 94 8.75 30.75 6.21
C LYS A 94 7.53 30.30 7.00
N SER A 95 6.34 30.67 6.53
CA SER A 95 5.05 30.35 7.13
C SER A 95 3.94 30.58 6.10
N PHE A 96 2.70 30.26 6.43
CA PHE A 96 1.54 30.58 5.58
C PHE A 96 1.34 32.07 5.29
N ARG A 97 2.02 32.97 6.04
CA ARG A 97 2.04 34.40 5.70
C ARG A 97 2.61 34.64 4.31
N THR A 98 3.64 33.87 3.90
CA THR A 98 4.23 33.97 2.56
C THR A 98 3.19 33.68 1.47
N LEU A 99 2.33 32.67 1.70
CA LEU A 99 1.23 32.35 0.78
C LEU A 99 0.16 33.46 0.78
N ALA A 100 -0.17 33.98 1.97
CA ALA A 100 -1.16 35.04 2.11
C ALA A 100 -0.74 36.33 1.39
N GLU A 101 0.54 36.65 1.37
CA GLU A 101 1.09 37.79 0.64
C GLU A 101 1.09 37.55 -0.88
N PHE A 102 1.29 36.32 -1.33
CA PHE A 102 1.37 35.95 -2.73
C PHE A 102 0.00 35.81 -3.41
N TYR A 103 -0.96 35.13 -2.72
CA TYR A 103 -2.29 34.84 -3.28
C TYR A 103 -3.28 35.97 -2.91
N GLN A 104 -3.20 37.10 -3.61
CA GLN A 104 -4.12 38.24 -3.45
C GLN A 104 -4.75 38.64 -4.79
N PRO A 105 -6.08 38.86 -4.87
CA PRO A 105 -7.05 38.60 -3.81
C PRO A 105 -7.18 37.10 -3.51
N LEU A 106 -7.49 36.77 -2.25
CA LEU A 106 -7.68 35.39 -1.83
C LEU A 106 -9.02 34.86 -2.37
N PRO A 107 -9.05 33.67 -3.02
CA PRO A 107 -10.30 33.03 -3.41
C PRO A 107 -11.22 32.79 -2.20
N ALA A 108 -12.53 32.84 -2.43
CA ALA A 108 -13.49 32.65 -1.35
C ALA A 108 -13.50 31.20 -0.83
N LYS A 109 -13.22 30.22 -1.70
CA LYS A 109 -13.28 28.80 -1.38
C LYS A 109 -11.96 28.10 -1.65
N VAL A 110 -11.54 27.25 -0.71
CA VAL A 110 -10.36 26.37 -0.86
C VAL A 110 -10.76 24.91 -0.87
N TYR A 111 -9.99 24.09 -1.61
CA TYR A 111 -10.11 22.62 -1.63
C TYR A 111 -8.94 21.99 -0.89
N LEU A 112 -9.23 21.13 0.09
CA LEU A 112 -8.26 20.54 1.01
C LEU A 112 -8.38 19.01 1.06
N GLU A 113 -7.36 18.37 1.60
CA GLU A 113 -7.35 16.95 1.93
C GLU A 113 -7.92 16.74 3.34
N ASN A 114 -9.24 16.67 3.47
CA ASN A 114 -9.92 16.66 4.78
C ASN A 114 -9.65 15.39 5.61
N LYS A 115 -9.32 14.26 4.97
CA LYS A 115 -9.00 13.00 5.67
C LYS A 115 -7.65 13.02 6.39
N THR A 116 -6.72 13.86 5.95
CA THR A 116 -5.34 13.86 6.43
C THR A 116 -4.90 15.18 7.04
N ALA A 117 -5.59 16.28 6.75
CA ALA A 117 -5.33 17.58 7.38
C ALA A 117 -5.72 17.52 8.86
N THR A 118 -4.75 17.79 9.76
CA THR A 118 -5.06 17.91 11.18
C THR A 118 -5.79 19.22 11.46
N LEU A 119 -6.63 19.24 12.50
CA LEU A 119 -7.31 20.46 12.93
C LEU A 119 -6.31 21.61 13.23
N GLU A 120 -5.18 21.30 13.87
CA GLU A 120 -4.14 22.27 14.15
C GLU A 120 -3.55 22.89 12.87
N TRP A 121 -3.27 22.05 11.87
CA TRP A 121 -2.75 22.51 10.58
C TRP A 121 -3.77 23.42 9.89
N GLN A 122 -5.04 23.03 9.89
CA GLN A 122 -6.15 23.79 9.28
C GLN A 122 -6.35 25.14 10.00
N GLN A 123 -6.34 25.17 11.34
CA GLN A 123 -6.41 26.40 12.11
C GLN A 123 -5.23 27.32 11.82
N LEU A 124 -4.03 26.77 11.68
CA LEU A 124 -2.84 27.53 11.31
C LEU A 124 -2.94 28.09 9.89
N LEU A 125 -3.47 27.32 8.95
CA LEU A 125 -3.74 27.79 7.58
C LEU A 125 -4.69 28.99 7.60
N TYR A 126 -5.85 28.87 8.26
CA TYR A 126 -6.88 29.91 8.29
C TYR A 126 -6.50 31.17 9.07
N LYS A 127 -5.57 31.06 9.99
CA LYS A 127 -5.00 32.25 10.65
C LYS A 127 -4.38 33.23 9.65
N TYR A 128 -3.83 32.76 8.54
CA TYR A 128 -3.15 33.58 7.54
C TYR A 128 -3.93 33.68 6.22
N LEU A 129 -4.67 32.66 5.86
CA LEU A 129 -5.51 32.60 4.65
C LEU A 129 -6.97 32.35 5.07
N PRO A 130 -7.70 33.41 5.46
CA PRO A 130 -9.07 33.29 5.96
C PRO A 130 -10.08 33.04 4.82
N PHE A 131 -10.04 31.87 4.21
CA PHE A 131 -11.03 31.45 3.24
C PHE A 131 -12.43 31.48 3.82
N ALA A 132 -13.42 31.91 3.04
CA ALA A 132 -14.81 31.99 3.48
C ALA A 132 -15.46 30.59 3.60
N SER A 133 -14.97 29.62 2.82
CA SER A 133 -15.45 28.23 2.85
C SER A 133 -14.39 27.24 2.36
N GLU A 134 -14.61 25.96 2.66
CA GLU A 134 -13.77 24.85 2.22
C GLU A 134 -14.58 23.70 1.64
N ALA A 135 -13.93 22.81 0.90
CA ALA A 135 -14.44 21.51 0.51
C ALA A 135 -13.32 20.46 0.46
N GLY A 136 -13.68 19.20 0.67
CA GLY A 136 -12.75 18.08 0.54
C GLY A 136 -12.51 17.71 -0.93
N MET A 137 -11.25 17.40 -1.27
CA MET A 137 -10.86 16.87 -2.58
C MET A 137 -10.30 15.45 -2.51
N ASP A 138 -10.49 14.76 -1.40
CA ASP A 138 -9.94 13.40 -1.19
C ASP A 138 -10.44 12.39 -2.23
N SER A 139 -11.70 12.50 -2.67
CA SER A 139 -12.27 11.66 -3.72
C SER A 139 -11.60 11.87 -5.07
N VAL A 140 -11.26 13.11 -5.40
CA VAL A 140 -10.53 13.46 -6.63
C VAL A 140 -9.17 12.79 -6.64
N ILE A 141 -8.42 12.93 -5.55
CA ILE A 141 -7.08 12.34 -5.45
C ILE A 141 -7.15 10.81 -5.49
N SER A 142 -8.13 10.20 -4.83
CA SER A 142 -8.34 8.75 -4.88
C SER A 142 -8.64 8.26 -6.29
N GLU A 143 -9.50 8.96 -7.04
CA GLU A 143 -9.79 8.65 -8.44
C GLU A 143 -8.53 8.71 -9.33
N LEU A 144 -7.70 9.73 -9.13
CA LEU A 144 -6.47 9.91 -9.91
C LEU A 144 -5.48 8.78 -9.69
N ARG A 145 -5.34 8.30 -8.46
CA ARG A 145 -4.40 7.26 -8.06
C ARG A 145 -4.88 5.84 -8.39
N LEU A 146 -6.16 5.68 -8.70
CA LEU A 146 -6.78 4.38 -8.95
C LEU A 146 -6.22 3.70 -10.22
N ILE A 147 -6.10 4.45 -11.33
CA ILE A 147 -5.55 3.96 -12.59
C ILE A 147 -4.09 4.33 -12.68
N LYS A 148 -3.22 3.34 -12.61
CA LYS A 148 -1.77 3.49 -12.60
C LYS A 148 -1.23 3.83 -13.98
N SER A 149 -0.33 4.79 -14.05
CA SER A 149 0.40 5.14 -15.27
C SER A 149 1.43 4.05 -15.66
N PRO A 150 1.97 4.07 -16.88
CA PRO A 150 3.07 3.18 -17.26
C PRO A 150 4.30 3.30 -16.36
N TYR A 151 4.61 4.52 -15.87
CA TYR A 151 5.69 4.77 -14.91
C TYR A 151 5.43 4.06 -13.58
N GLU A 152 4.25 4.26 -12.99
CA GLU A 152 3.83 3.62 -11.75
C GLU A 152 3.86 2.08 -11.87
N LEU A 153 3.32 1.55 -12.95
CA LEU A 153 3.30 0.10 -13.23
C LEU A 153 4.71 -0.49 -13.40
N ALA A 154 5.67 0.27 -13.92
CA ALA A 154 7.06 -0.18 -14.03
C ALA A 154 7.69 -0.38 -12.63
N LEU A 155 7.41 0.53 -11.68
CA LEU A 155 7.86 0.42 -10.30
C LEU A 155 7.18 -0.74 -9.56
N MET A 156 5.86 -0.89 -9.74
CA MET A 156 5.10 -1.99 -9.14
C MET A 156 5.54 -3.36 -9.69
N ARG A 157 5.87 -3.47 -10.98
CA ARG A 157 6.45 -4.73 -11.55
C ARG A 157 7.80 -5.05 -10.93
N LYS A 158 8.64 -4.04 -10.70
CA LYS A 158 9.93 -4.22 -10.02
C LYS A 158 9.72 -4.67 -8.57
N SER A 159 8.81 -4.04 -7.84
CA SER A 159 8.40 -4.46 -6.49
C SER A 159 7.92 -5.91 -6.48
N GLY A 160 6.99 -6.27 -7.37
CA GLY A 160 6.47 -7.64 -7.48
C GLY A 160 7.53 -8.69 -7.83
N SER A 161 8.54 -8.32 -8.62
CA SER A 161 9.67 -9.21 -8.92
C SER A 161 10.53 -9.48 -7.68
N ILE A 162 10.78 -8.44 -6.87
CA ILE A 162 11.49 -8.58 -5.58
C ILE A 162 10.68 -9.48 -4.64
N HIS A 163 9.40 -9.22 -4.52
CA HIS A 163 8.47 -9.99 -3.69
C HIS A 163 8.52 -11.48 -4.00
N ARG A 164 8.29 -11.84 -5.27
CA ARG A 164 8.35 -13.23 -5.72
C ARG A 164 9.69 -13.87 -5.43
N ASN A 165 10.80 -13.21 -5.75
CA ASN A 165 12.13 -13.76 -5.50
C ASN A 165 12.38 -14.00 -4.01
N VAL A 166 12.01 -13.05 -3.14
CA VAL A 166 12.28 -13.19 -1.71
C VAL A 166 11.32 -14.19 -1.05
N LEU A 167 10.01 -14.08 -1.29
CA LEU A 167 9.05 -14.92 -0.58
C LEU A 167 8.90 -16.33 -1.18
N ASP A 168 8.97 -16.49 -2.52
CA ASP A 168 8.78 -17.82 -3.12
C ASP A 168 10.09 -18.63 -3.23
N GLU A 169 11.25 -17.96 -3.42
CA GLU A 169 12.51 -18.63 -3.72
C GLU A 169 13.50 -18.63 -2.53
N LEU A 170 13.60 -17.51 -1.80
CA LEU A 170 14.60 -17.36 -0.73
C LEU A 170 14.08 -17.68 0.65
N ALA A 171 12.83 -17.39 0.96
CA ALA A 171 12.24 -17.61 2.29
C ALA A 171 12.47 -19.04 2.82
N PRO A 172 12.35 -20.11 2.00
CA PRO A 172 12.65 -21.47 2.46
C PRO A 172 14.03 -21.65 3.11
N ARG A 173 15.02 -20.86 2.72
CA ARG A 173 16.39 -20.95 3.28
C ARG A 173 16.50 -20.41 4.70
N PHE A 174 15.57 -19.55 5.10
CA PHE A 174 15.54 -18.93 6.42
C PHE A 174 14.55 -19.60 7.38
N ILE A 175 13.67 -20.47 6.85
CA ILE A 175 12.71 -21.25 7.62
C ILE A 175 13.43 -22.50 8.15
N VAL A 176 14.09 -22.34 9.29
CA VAL A 176 14.91 -23.38 9.89
C VAL A 176 14.55 -23.59 11.37
N GLN A 177 14.82 -24.78 11.90
CA GLN A 177 14.58 -25.11 13.31
C GLN A 177 15.17 -24.06 14.25
N GLY A 178 14.37 -23.55 15.16
CA GLY A 178 14.80 -22.62 16.20
C GLY A 178 14.94 -21.16 15.77
N VAL A 179 14.72 -20.80 14.48
CA VAL A 179 14.60 -19.39 14.07
C VAL A 179 13.40 -18.75 14.79
N SER A 180 13.51 -17.50 15.21
CA SER A 180 12.36 -16.78 15.75
C SER A 180 11.55 -16.09 14.65
N GLU A 181 10.29 -15.71 14.96
CA GLU A 181 9.48 -14.91 14.06
C GLU A 181 10.19 -13.61 13.67
N ALA A 182 10.79 -12.92 14.64
CA ALA A 182 11.52 -11.68 14.40
C ALA A 182 12.77 -11.89 13.53
N GLU A 183 13.57 -12.95 13.80
CA GLU A 183 14.75 -13.26 12.98
C GLU A 183 14.39 -13.59 11.55
N LEU A 184 13.32 -14.39 11.34
CA LEU A 184 12.83 -14.69 9.99
C LEU A 184 12.39 -13.41 9.26
N ALA A 185 11.58 -12.58 9.89
CA ALA A 185 11.12 -11.32 9.36
C ALA A 185 12.27 -10.40 8.95
N VAL A 186 13.27 -10.22 9.82
CA VAL A 186 14.45 -9.38 9.56
C VAL A 186 15.29 -9.94 8.42
N ASN A 187 15.47 -11.25 8.32
CA ASN A 187 16.21 -11.87 7.21
C ASN A 187 15.53 -11.60 5.86
N LEU A 188 14.20 -11.76 5.79
CA LEU A 188 13.43 -11.48 4.58
C LEU A 188 13.47 -9.99 4.22
N TYR A 189 13.30 -9.11 5.22
CA TYR A 189 13.42 -7.66 5.05
C TYR A 189 14.80 -7.26 4.50
N ALA A 190 15.87 -7.78 5.06
CA ALA A 190 17.22 -7.52 4.59
C ALA A 190 17.42 -7.96 3.12
N GLU A 191 16.86 -9.11 2.73
CA GLU A 191 16.91 -9.58 1.35
C GLU A 191 16.11 -8.69 0.40
N MET A 192 14.96 -8.16 0.82
CA MET A 192 14.19 -7.19 0.03
C MET A 192 14.96 -5.89 -0.18
N LEU A 193 15.56 -5.32 0.88
CA LEU A 193 16.36 -4.10 0.79
C LEU A 193 17.56 -4.27 -0.15
N ARG A 194 18.31 -5.39 -0.06
CA ARG A 194 19.43 -5.68 -0.94
C ARG A 194 19.04 -5.72 -2.42
N ARG A 195 17.76 -5.98 -2.72
CA ARG A 195 17.21 -6.02 -4.08
C ARG A 195 16.56 -4.72 -4.51
N GLY A 196 16.57 -3.70 -3.66
CA GLY A 196 16.09 -2.36 -3.97
C GLY A 196 14.66 -2.07 -3.56
N SER A 197 14.09 -2.84 -2.63
CA SER A 197 12.88 -2.40 -1.90
C SER A 197 13.21 -1.14 -1.09
N HIS A 198 12.24 -0.24 -0.96
CA HIS A 198 12.41 0.96 -0.13
C HIS A 198 12.16 0.70 1.37
N GLY A 199 11.72 -0.51 1.74
CA GLY A 199 11.71 -1.01 3.10
C GLY A 199 10.64 -0.47 4.04
N VAL A 200 9.72 0.34 3.59
CA VAL A 200 8.62 0.89 4.41
C VAL A 200 7.30 0.70 3.68
N ALA A 201 6.33 0.08 4.33
CA ALA A 201 4.94 0.07 3.87
C ALA A 201 4.16 1.21 4.51
N ARG A 202 3.37 1.92 3.73
CA ARG A 202 2.54 3.03 4.21
C ARG A 202 1.07 2.67 4.12
N PHE A 203 0.36 3.01 5.18
CA PHE A 203 -1.08 2.83 5.31
C PHE A 203 -1.77 4.18 5.47
N ASN A 204 -3.06 4.26 5.17
CA ASN A 204 -3.87 5.48 5.35
C ASN A 204 -4.32 5.72 6.81
N LEU A 205 -3.76 4.98 7.76
CA LEU A 205 -4.07 5.12 9.18
C LEU A 205 -3.05 6.05 9.87
N PRO A 206 -3.44 6.78 10.91
CA PRO A 206 -2.49 7.47 11.77
C PRO A 206 -1.44 6.49 12.32
N LEU A 207 -0.16 6.82 12.21
CA LEU A 207 0.97 5.95 12.54
C LEU A 207 1.04 4.66 11.71
N GLY A 208 0.40 4.63 10.54
CA GLY A 208 0.33 3.47 9.68
C GLY A 208 1.57 3.30 8.79
N GLU A 209 2.74 3.09 9.40
CA GLU A 209 3.94 2.61 8.69
C GLU A 209 4.37 1.27 9.29
N ASP A 210 4.63 0.30 8.42
CA ASP A 210 5.20 -0.98 8.79
C ASP A 210 6.54 -1.17 8.07
N VAL A 211 7.50 -1.73 8.79
CA VAL A 211 8.85 -1.93 8.26
C VAL A 211 9.05 -3.34 7.73
N VAL A 212 8.41 -4.35 8.33
CA VAL A 212 8.70 -5.75 8.04
C VAL A 212 7.46 -6.55 7.61
N GLY A 213 6.26 -6.19 8.04
CA GLY A 213 5.04 -6.98 7.85
C GLY A 213 4.88 -8.08 8.91
N LEU A 214 4.02 -9.06 8.62
CA LEU A 214 3.66 -10.12 9.55
C LEU A 214 4.43 -11.40 9.23
N ALA A 215 5.20 -11.89 10.21
CA ALA A 215 5.79 -13.22 10.19
C ALA A 215 5.37 -13.95 11.44
N SER A 216 4.63 -15.06 11.33
CA SER A 216 4.08 -15.76 12.49
C SER A 216 4.11 -17.28 12.34
N PHE A 217 4.23 -17.98 13.48
CA PHE A 217 4.30 -19.43 13.54
C PHE A 217 3.06 -20.03 14.22
N GLY A 218 2.33 -20.87 13.48
CA GLY A 218 1.17 -21.60 13.99
C GLY A 218 0.15 -20.66 14.63
N LYS A 219 -0.17 -20.89 15.91
CA LYS A 219 -1.20 -20.13 16.65
C LYS A 219 -0.93 -18.63 16.80
N SER A 220 0.31 -18.20 16.62
CA SER A 220 0.65 -16.77 16.62
C SER A 220 -0.10 -16.00 15.53
N GLY A 221 -0.25 -16.60 14.36
CA GLY A 221 -1.00 -16.01 13.25
C GLY A 221 -2.50 -15.81 13.51
N LEU A 222 -3.04 -16.39 14.60
CA LEU A 222 -4.45 -16.21 15.00
C LEU A 222 -4.68 -15.02 15.94
N VAL A 223 -3.60 -14.37 16.40
CA VAL A 223 -3.71 -13.23 17.30
C VAL A 223 -4.00 -11.99 16.47
N LYS A 224 -5.21 -11.46 16.59
CA LYS A 224 -5.62 -10.24 15.90
C LYS A 224 -4.79 -9.05 16.40
N THR A 225 -4.40 -8.19 15.47
CA THR A 225 -3.69 -6.93 15.77
C THR A 225 -4.65 -5.75 15.67
N ALA A 226 -4.20 -4.56 16.05
CA ALA A 226 -4.93 -3.32 15.79
C ALA A 226 -4.92 -2.94 14.30
N PHE A 227 -4.15 -3.62 13.49
CA PHE A 227 -4.11 -3.53 12.05
C PHE A 227 -5.35 -4.23 11.46
N ASP A 228 -6.00 -3.62 10.46
CA ASP A 228 -7.26 -4.10 9.88
C ASP A 228 -7.06 -5.18 8.79
N GLY A 229 -5.99 -5.94 8.87
CA GLY A 229 -5.68 -7.02 7.94
C GLY A 229 -6.27 -8.37 8.36
N PRO A 230 -6.45 -9.32 7.42
CA PRO A 230 -6.96 -10.65 7.71
C PRO A 230 -5.94 -11.56 8.39
N GLY A 231 -4.67 -11.20 8.41
CA GLY A 231 -3.59 -11.90 9.13
C GLY A 231 -3.43 -11.45 10.58
N GLY A 232 -2.53 -12.13 11.30
CA GLY A 232 -2.23 -11.76 12.68
C GLY A 232 -0.86 -12.21 13.15
N THR A 233 -0.45 -11.70 14.29
CA THR A 233 0.76 -12.14 15.01
C THR A 233 0.66 -11.78 16.47
N GLY A 234 1.31 -12.58 17.31
CA GLY A 234 1.49 -12.21 18.72
C GLY A 234 2.38 -10.99 18.94
N GLY A 235 2.99 -10.45 17.89
CA GLY A 235 3.80 -9.24 17.90
C GLY A 235 5.09 -9.33 18.70
N THR A 236 5.89 -8.27 18.62
CA THR A 236 7.12 -8.10 19.41
C THR A 236 6.79 -7.78 20.87
N CYS A 237 5.82 -6.90 21.10
CA CYS A 237 5.29 -6.51 22.40
C CYS A 237 3.93 -5.83 22.24
N VAL A 238 3.26 -5.51 23.36
CA VAL A 238 1.94 -4.86 23.32
C VAL A 238 1.93 -3.54 22.55
N ALA A 239 3.02 -2.79 22.60
CA ALA A 239 3.15 -1.50 21.90
C ALA A 239 3.53 -1.66 20.41
N VAL A 240 4.09 -2.82 20.00
CA VAL A 240 4.51 -3.12 18.64
C VAL A 240 3.94 -4.50 18.28
N GLN A 241 2.85 -4.50 17.55
CA GLN A 241 2.08 -5.69 17.21
C GLN A 241 2.48 -6.34 15.88
N SER A 242 3.39 -5.71 15.13
CA SER A 242 4.00 -6.27 13.92
C SER A 242 5.32 -6.97 14.20
N ILE A 243 5.98 -7.46 13.17
CA ILE A 243 7.28 -8.14 13.18
C ILE A 243 7.22 -9.58 13.69
N GLY A 244 6.59 -9.83 14.80
CA GLY A 244 6.59 -11.13 15.50
C GLY A 244 7.56 -11.18 16.68
N SER A 245 7.54 -12.28 17.42
CA SER A 245 8.28 -12.44 18.68
C SER A 245 9.72 -12.91 18.45
N ALA A 246 10.68 -12.27 19.13
CA ALA A 246 12.07 -12.76 19.21
C ALA A 246 12.21 -14.06 20.03
N PHE A 247 11.22 -14.37 20.87
CA PHE A 247 11.24 -15.53 21.77
C PHE A 247 10.46 -16.72 21.24
N ARG A 248 9.53 -16.54 20.30
CA ARG A 248 8.79 -17.63 19.67
C ARG A 248 9.65 -18.27 18.60
N LYS A 249 10.14 -19.48 18.90
CA LYS A 249 11.03 -20.23 18.03
C LYS A 249 10.27 -21.26 17.21
N LEU A 250 10.64 -21.37 15.93
CA LEU A 250 10.07 -22.34 14.99
C LEU A 250 10.39 -23.77 15.42
N GLN A 251 9.37 -24.61 15.42
CA GLN A 251 9.45 -26.04 15.68
C GLN A 251 8.72 -26.80 14.56
N ALA A 252 9.10 -28.05 14.34
CA ALA A 252 8.39 -28.91 13.40
C ALA A 252 6.88 -29.02 13.75
N GLY A 253 6.06 -29.19 12.75
CA GLY A 253 4.60 -29.25 12.91
C GLY A 253 3.96 -27.86 13.01
N ARG A 254 4.52 -26.84 12.36
CA ARG A 254 3.97 -25.48 12.40
C ARG A 254 3.78 -24.89 11.01
N LEU A 255 2.66 -24.19 10.82
CA LEU A 255 2.49 -23.25 9.72
C LEU A 255 3.43 -22.06 9.93
N VAL A 256 4.04 -21.59 8.86
CA VAL A 256 4.80 -20.36 8.76
C VAL A 256 4.04 -19.43 7.84
N TYR A 257 3.40 -18.42 8.42
CA TYR A 257 2.59 -17.44 7.73
C TYR A 257 3.43 -16.18 7.53
N LEU A 258 3.59 -15.77 6.28
CA LEU A 258 4.36 -14.60 5.87
C LEU A 258 3.46 -13.68 5.06
N ASP A 259 3.14 -12.53 5.62
CA ASP A 259 2.35 -11.46 5.01
C ASP A 259 3.21 -10.20 5.07
N ILE A 260 3.96 -9.99 4.00
CA ILE A 260 5.11 -9.07 4.02
C ILE A 260 4.99 -8.10 2.84
N PRO A 261 4.95 -6.79 3.10
CA PRO A 261 4.88 -5.78 2.04
C PRO A 261 6.22 -5.61 1.31
N CYS A 262 6.18 -5.18 0.07
CA CYS A 262 7.35 -4.72 -0.67
C CYS A 262 7.01 -3.45 -1.43
N GLY A 263 8.01 -2.61 -1.69
CA GLY A 263 7.80 -1.42 -2.48
C GLY A 263 9.07 -0.87 -3.11
N VAL A 264 8.91 -0.16 -4.22
CA VAL A 264 10.00 0.50 -4.95
C VAL A 264 9.59 1.93 -5.26
N ASP A 265 10.43 2.90 -4.86
CA ASP A 265 10.20 4.33 -5.09
C ASP A 265 8.79 4.81 -4.73
N GLY A 266 8.28 4.34 -3.59
CA GLY A 266 6.96 4.69 -3.05
C GLY A 266 5.81 3.77 -3.48
N TYR A 267 5.95 2.93 -4.52
CA TYR A 267 4.89 2.06 -5.03
C TYR A 267 5.00 0.65 -4.48
N HIS A 268 3.90 0.17 -3.90
CA HIS A 268 3.82 -1.08 -3.18
C HIS A 268 3.24 -2.22 -4.01
N THR A 269 3.59 -3.42 -3.61
CA THR A 269 2.90 -4.69 -3.89
C THR A 269 2.70 -5.42 -2.58
N ASP A 270 1.66 -6.24 -2.50
CA ASP A 270 1.37 -7.08 -1.36
C ASP A 270 1.39 -8.56 -1.73
N LYS A 271 1.84 -9.39 -0.80
CA LYS A 271 1.93 -10.83 -1.01
C LYS A 271 1.97 -11.60 0.30
N THR A 272 1.09 -12.59 0.40
CA THR A 272 1.14 -13.60 1.45
C THR A 272 1.57 -14.94 0.89
N VAL A 273 2.46 -15.62 1.59
CA VAL A 273 2.81 -17.03 1.38
C VAL A 273 2.75 -17.79 2.70
N VAL A 274 2.35 -19.05 2.60
CA VAL A 274 2.30 -19.95 3.75
C VAL A 274 3.17 -21.16 3.46
N TYR A 275 3.98 -21.55 4.44
CA TYR A 275 4.76 -22.78 4.43
C TYR A 275 4.35 -23.66 5.62
N TYR A 276 4.60 -24.95 5.50
CA TYR A 276 4.52 -25.87 6.63
C TYR A 276 5.93 -26.34 6.96
N TYR A 277 6.36 -26.15 8.21
CA TYR A 277 7.67 -26.62 8.64
C TYR A 277 7.53 -28.03 9.27
N GLY A 278 8.04 -29.03 8.56
CA GLY A 278 7.96 -30.43 8.90
C GLY A 278 7.23 -31.27 7.82
N ASP A 279 6.91 -32.51 8.18
CA ASP A 279 6.13 -33.42 7.35
C ASP A 279 4.63 -33.22 7.63
N LEU A 280 3.92 -32.60 6.70
CA LEU A 280 2.49 -32.31 6.83
C LEU A 280 1.65 -33.61 6.86
N ASP A 281 2.10 -34.68 6.18
CA ASP A 281 1.34 -35.94 6.13
C ASP A 281 1.31 -36.64 7.50
N GLN A 282 2.22 -36.28 8.40
CA GLN A 282 2.23 -36.74 9.80
C GLN A 282 1.43 -35.84 10.74
N ASP A 283 0.92 -34.69 10.28
CA ASP A 283 0.12 -33.78 11.12
C ASP A 283 -1.33 -34.30 11.24
N PRO A 284 -1.90 -34.43 12.44
CA PRO A 284 -3.27 -34.88 12.62
C PRO A 284 -4.33 -33.98 12.01
N PHE A 285 -3.94 -32.75 11.61
CA PHE A 285 -4.80 -31.76 10.95
C PHE A 285 -4.45 -31.56 9.47
N SER A 286 -3.64 -32.44 8.88
CA SER A 286 -3.17 -32.37 7.48
C SER A 286 -4.28 -32.06 6.49
N ASP A 287 -5.34 -32.86 6.48
CA ASP A 287 -6.47 -32.69 5.55
C ASP A 287 -7.17 -31.34 5.73
N LYS A 288 -7.35 -30.92 6.97
CA LYS A 288 -7.98 -29.63 7.29
C LYS A 288 -7.12 -28.45 6.84
N ILE A 289 -5.81 -28.53 7.00
CA ILE A 289 -4.86 -27.50 6.56
C ILE A 289 -4.87 -27.40 5.03
N ARG A 290 -4.75 -28.55 4.34
CA ARG A 290 -4.75 -28.59 2.89
C ARG A 290 -6.06 -28.05 2.31
N ALA A 291 -7.20 -28.58 2.75
CA ALA A 291 -8.51 -28.16 2.26
C ALA A 291 -8.75 -26.66 2.43
N ALA A 292 -8.42 -26.09 3.59
CA ALA A 292 -8.57 -24.65 3.82
C ALA A 292 -7.62 -23.81 2.95
N TYR A 293 -6.37 -24.24 2.79
CA TYR A 293 -5.41 -23.55 1.92
C TYR A 293 -5.83 -23.61 0.45
N GLU A 294 -6.22 -24.78 -0.04
CA GLU A 294 -6.70 -24.97 -1.42
C GLU A 294 -7.96 -24.16 -1.70
N HIS A 295 -8.84 -24.02 -0.70
CA HIS A 295 -10.00 -23.15 -0.82
C HIS A 295 -9.60 -21.66 -0.97
N CYS A 296 -8.60 -21.20 -0.21
CA CYS A 296 -8.05 -19.83 -0.40
C CYS A 296 -7.45 -19.67 -1.82
N VAL A 297 -6.68 -20.63 -2.31
CA VAL A 297 -6.13 -20.61 -3.67
C VAL A 297 -7.26 -20.52 -4.70
N PHE A 298 -8.30 -21.34 -4.55
CA PHE A 298 -9.47 -21.31 -5.43
C PHE A 298 -10.16 -19.93 -5.42
N LEU A 299 -10.38 -19.33 -4.25
CA LEU A 299 -11.01 -18.01 -4.15
C LEU A 299 -10.14 -16.90 -4.77
N GLU A 300 -8.83 -16.96 -4.60
CA GLU A 300 -7.90 -16.00 -5.25
C GLU A 300 -7.94 -16.14 -6.78
N GLU A 301 -7.84 -17.36 -7.30
CA GLU A 301 -7.88 -17.62 -8.75
C GLU A 301 -9.23 -17.22 -9.36
N LEU A 302 -10.34 -17.52 -8.68
CA LEU A 302 -11.67 -17.10 -9.11
C LEU A 302 -11.77 -15.57 -9.11
N THR A 303 -11.35 -14.91 -8.05
CA THR A 303 -11.33 -13.44 -7.97
C THR A 303 -10.50 -12.86 -9.12
N ALA A 304 -9.29 -13.35 -9.32
CA ALA A 304 -8.40 -12.88 -10.40
C ALA A 304 -9.05 -13.08 -11.79
N SER A 305 -9.78 -14.17 -12.02
CA SER A 305 -10.48 -14.42 -13.29
C SER A 305 -11.58 -13.40 -13.58
N LEU A 306 -12.19 -12.84 -12.54
CA LEU A 306 -13.24 -11.83 -12.59
C LEU A 306 -12.70 -10.38 -12.66
N LEU A 307 -11.40 -10.15 -12.43
CA LEU A 307 -10.78 -8.83 -12.56
C LEU A 307 -10.65 -8.45 -14.04
N GLN A 308 -11.75 -8.04 -14.64
CA GLN A 308 -11.84 -7.64 -16.05
C GLN A 308 -12.45 -6.25 -16.19
N PRO A 309 -12.01 -5.41 -17.16
CA PRO A 309 -12.59 -4.11 -17.40
C PRO A 309 -14.11 -4.17 -17.59
N GLY A 310 -14.83 -3.25 -16.96
CA GLY A 310 -16.29 -3.17 -17.01
C GLY A 310 -17.03 -3.95 -15.92
N MET A 311 -16.37 -4.90 -15.24
CA MET A 311 -16.95 -5.60 -14.10
C MET A 311 -17.21 -4.62 -12.93
N VAL A 312 -18.38 -4.73 -12.30
CA VAL A 312 -18.70 -3.97 -11.09
C VAL A 312 -18.06 -4.64 -9.88
N ILE A 313 -17.35 -3.87 -9.06
CA ILE A 313 -16.53 -4.39 -7.97
C ILE A 313 -17.34 -5.23 -6.98
N GLU A 314 -18.48 -4.73 -6.51
CA GLU A 314 -19.36 -5.50 -5.59
C GLU A 314 -19.90 -6.79 -6.20
N ASN A 315 -20.03 -6.86 -7.53
CA ASN A 315 -20.48 -8.07 -8.21
C ASN A 315 -19.39 -9.16 -8.20
N ILE A 316 -18.12 -8.76 -8.28
CA ILE A 316 -16.98 -9.69 -8.14
C ILE A 316 -17.03 -10.32 -6.74
N TYR A 317 -17.10 -9.49 -5.70
CA TYR A 317 -17.22 -9.97 -4.32
C TYR A 317 -18.37 -10.96 -4.16
N ARG A 318 -19.57 -10.62 -4.65
CA ARG A 318 -20.75 -11.46 -4.54
C ARG A 318 -20.59 -12.79 -5.24
N GLN A 319 -20.11 -12.81 -6.50
CA GLN A 319 -19.91 -14.02 -7.27
C GLN A 319 -18.88 -14.96 -6.61
N VAL A 320 -17.81 -14.43 -6.04
CA VAL A 320 -16.81 -15.22 -5.31
C VAL A 320 -17.42 -15.80 -4.03
N MET A 321 -18.17 -14.99 -3.28
CA MET A 321 -18.79 -15.44 -2.03
C MET A 321 -19.94 -16.45 -2.25
N GLU A 322 -20.53 -16.54 -3.44
CA GLU A 322 -21.45 -17.61 -3.83
C GLU A 322 -20.74 -18.99 -3.93
N GLN A 323 -19.43 -18.99 -4.12
CA GLN A 323 -18.60 -20.22 -4.16
C GLN A 323 -17.83 -20.46 -2.85
N PHE A 324 -18.03 -19.60 -1.86
CA PHE A 324 -17.38 -19.73 -0.56
C PHE A 324 -17.97 -20.90 0.23
N ASP A 325 -17.10 -21.72 0.82
CA ASP A 325 -17.53 -22.84 1.68
C ASP A 325 -17.88 -22.32 3.09
N PRO A 326 -19.17 -22.43 3.50
CA PRO A 326 -19.64 -21.90 4.78
C PRO A 326 -18.94 -22.50 6.01
N GLN A 327 -18.29 -23.65 5.90
CA GLN A 327 -17.55 -24.25 7.02
C GLN A 327 -16.42 -23.33 7.53
N TYR A 328 -15.92 -22.41 6.69
CA TYR A 328 -14.85 -21.49 7.04
C TYR A 328 -15.33 -20.09 7.49
N GLU A 329 -16.65 -19.86 7.57
CA GLU A 329 -17.22 -18.52 7.86
C GLU A 329 -16.61 -17.87 9.11
N ASN A 330 -16.48 -18.62 10.19
CA ASN A 330 -15.95 -18.12 11.47
C ASN A 330 -14.46 -17.77 11.44
N GLY A 331 -13.71 -18.26 10.46
CA GLY A 331 -12.26 -18.03 10.30
C GLY A 331 -11.87 -17.16 9.11
N PHE A 332 -12.83 -16.87 8.24
CA PHE A 332 -12.55 -16.15 6.99
C PHE A 332 -12.22 -14.68 7.25
N MET A 333 -11.11 -14.21 6.68
CA MET A 333 -10.64 -12.82 6.72
C MET A 333 -10.64 -12.17 8.11
N ASN A 334 -10.48 -12.96 9.19
CA ASN A 334 -10.63 -12.49 10.59
C ASN A 334 -11.96 -11.77 10.87
N GLY A 335 -13.01 -12.04 10.08
CA GLY A 335 -14.31 -11.37 10.13
C GLY A 335 -14.43 -10.17 9.20
N GLY A 336 -13.41 -9.85 8.41
CA GLY A 336 -13.46 -8.87 7.33
C GLY A 336 -14.40 -9.31 6.20
N LYS A 337 -15.07 -8.36 5.55
CA LYS A 337 -16.05 -8.61 4.47
C LYS A 337 -15.54 -8.07 3.14
N PHE A 338 -14.36 -8.49 2.77
CA PHE A 338 -13.68 -8.12 1.52
C PHE A 338 -12.81 -9.29 1.03
N LEU A 339 -12.34 -9.23 -0.22
CA LEU A 339 -11.45 -10.21 -0.83
C LEU A 339 -10.07 -9.61 -1.16
N GLY A 340 -9.92 -8.32 -0.99
CA GLY A 340 -8.72 -7.58 -1.31
C GLY A 340 -9.00 -6.08 -1.46
N HIS A 341 -7.98 -5.33 -1.80
CA HIS A 341 -8.02 -3.87 -1.87
C HIS A 341 -7.20 -3.33 -3.04
N SER A 342 -7.49 -2.10 -3.48
CA SER A 342 -6.59 -1.38 -4.38
C SER A 342 -5.29 -1.05 -3.67
N ILE A 343 -4.19 -0.98 -4.43
CA ILE A 343 -2.83 -0.77 -3.89
C ILE A 343 -2.03 0.16 -4.80
N GLY A 344 -1.11 0.92 -4.23
CA GLY A 344 -0.25 1.82 -4.98
C GLY A 344 0.79 2.52 -4.11
N LEU A 345 0.67 3.83 -3.92
CA LEU A 345 1.54 4.61 -3.02
C LEU A 345 1.27 4.33 -1.53
N VAL A 346 0.13 3.76 -1.23
CA VAL A 346 -0.25 3.22 0.09
C VAL A 346 -0.68 1.77 -0.11
N MET A 347 -0.55 0.97 0.93
CA MET A 347 -0.95 -0.44 0.89
C MET A 347 -2.45 -0.56 0.64
N ASP A 348 -3.27 -0.02 1.52
CA ASP A 348 -4.72 -0.10 1.43
C ASP A 348 -5.31 1.15 0.79
N GLU A 349 -5.52 1.11 -0.51
CA GLU A 349 -6.22 2.16 -1.25
C GLU A 349 -7.68 1.73 -1.52
N ALA A 350 -8.58 2.68 -1.55
CA ALA A 350 -9.93 2.43 -2.07
C ALA A 350 -9.90 2.26 -3.62
N PRO A 351 -10.77 1.43 -4.18
CA PRO A 351 -11.81 0.62 -3.56
C PRO A 351 -11.30 -0.72 -3.01
N ALA A 352 -12.02 -1.28 -2.04
CA ALA A 352 -11.88 -2.68 -1.68
C ALA A 352 -12.75 -3.58 -2.57
N LEU A 353 -12.36 -4.83 -2.77
CA LEU A 353 -13.17 -5.87 -3.40
C LEU A 353 -14.24 -6.36 -2.41
N ALA A 354 -15.29 -5.56 -2.20
CA ALA A 354 -16.31 -5.74 -1.18
C ALA A 354 -17.68 -5.23 -1.63
N ASN A 355 -18.72 -5.56 -0.87
CA ASN A 355 -20.03 -4.98 -1.07
C ASN A 355 -20.00 -3.45 -0.87
N GLY A 356 -20.83 -2.72 -1.62
CA GLY A 356 -20.97 -1.26 -1.54
C GLY A 356 -20.05 -0.50 -2.51
N PHE A 357 -19.05 -1.13 -3.09
CA PHE A 357 -18.21 -0.52 -4.12
C PHE A 357 -18.82 -0.75 -5.51
N LYS A 358 -19.58 0.23 -5.99
CA LYS A 358 -20.34 0.17 -7.24
C LYS A 358 -19.54 0.60 -8.48
N GLY A 359 -18.29 1.02 -8.31
CA GLY A 359 -17.39 1.36 -9.40
C GLY A 359 -17.14 0.18 -10.32
N LYS A 360 -16.80 0.47 -11.57
CA LYS A 360 -16.40 -0.54 -12.55
C LYS A 360 -14.88 -0.62 -12.63
N LEU A 361 -14.39 -1.81 -12.87
CA LEU A 361 -12.97 -2.01 -13.14
C LEU A 361 -12.58 -1.39 -14.47
N GLU A 362 -11.39 -0.80 -14.50
CA GLU A 362 -10.74 -0.25 -15.68
C GLU A 362 -9.32 -0.80 -15.80
N ALA A 363 -8.83 -0.87 -17.04
CA ALA A 363 -7.44 -1.24 -17.29
C ALA A 363 -6.49 -0.24 -16.63
N GLY A 364 -5.45 -0.72 -15.96
CA GLY A 364 -4.52 0.09 -15.17
C GLY A 364 -4.82 0.10 -13.67
N MET A 365 -5.98 -0.36 -13.23
CA MET A 365 -6.23 -0.60 -11.81
C MET A 365 -5.40 -1.76 -11.29
N VAL A 366 -4.97 -1.70 -10.03
CA VAL A 366 -4.18 -2.75 -9.37
C VAL A 366 -4.80 -3.10 -8.03
N PHE A 367 -4.95 -4.40 -7.77
CA PHE A 367 -5.54 -4.94 -6.55
C PHE A 367 -4.63 -6.00 -5.93
N ALA A 368 -4.47 -5.98 -4.62
CA ALA A 368 -4.10 -7.13 -3.82
C ALA A 368 -5.35 -8.00 -3.61
N VAL A 369 -5.21 -9.31 -3.82
CA VAL A 369 -6.29 -10.31 -3.65
C VAL A 369 -5.81 -11.32 -2.64
N GLU A 370 -6.51 -11.45 -1.49
CA GLU A 370 -5.91 -11.98 -0.28
C GLU A 370 -6.81 -12.90 0.57
N PRO A 371 -7.51 -13.89 0.01
CA PRO A 371 -8.35 -14.77 0.82
C PRO A 371 -7.53 -15.52 1.87
N LYS A 372 -7.93 -15.40 3.13
CA LYS A 372 -7.23 -15.99 4.28
C LYS A 372 -8.24 -16.63 5.24
N ILE A 373 -7.86 -17.76 5.85
CA ILE A 373 -8.69 -18.53 6.76
C ILE A 373 -7.91 -18.83 8.05
N ALA A 374 -8.47 -18.41 9.17
CA ALA A 374 -7.99 -18.78 10.50
C ALA A 374 -8.47 -20.18 10.87
N LEU A 375 -7.54 -21.09 11.15
CA LEU A 375 -7.82 -22.45 11.65
C LEU A 375 -7.62 -22.48 13.17
N PRO A 376 -8.71 -22.50 13.98
CA PRO A 376 -8.61 -22.45 15.42
C PRO A 376 -7.69 -23.55 15.99
N GLY A 377 -6.74 -23.14 16.84
CA GLY A 377 -5.78 -24.05 17.45
C GLY A 377 -4.59 -24.48 16.57
N ILE A 378 -4.59 -24.14 15.28
CA ILE A 378 -3.58 -24.52 14.29
C ILE A 378 -2.78 -23.29 13.84
N GLY A 379 -3.39 -22.38 13.12
CA GLY A 379 -2.75 -21.18 12.57
C GLY A 379 -3.55 -20.54 11.44
N MET A 380 -2.96 -19.57 10.78
CA MET A 380 -3.52 -18.91 9.60
C MET A 380 -3.05 -19.61 8.32
N VAL A 381 -3.97 -19.86 7.41
CA VAL A 381 -3.69 -20.25 6.03
C VAL A 381 -4.25 -19.19 5.08
N GLY A 382 -3.67 -19.08 3.90
CA GLY A 382 -4.14 -18.16 2.89
C GLY A 382 -3.07 -17.88 1.85
N THR A 383 -3.45 -17.09 0.89
CA THR A 383 -2.60 -16.68 -0.21
C THR A 383 -2.93 -15.25 -0.58
N GLU A 384 -1.97 -14.54 -1.15
CA GLU A 384 -2.17 -13.18 -1.63
C GLU A 384 -1.23 -12.87 -2.77
N ASN A 385 -1.76 -12.25 -3.79
CA ASN A 385 -0.97 -11.67 -4.86
C ASN A 385 -1.56 -10.35 -5.35
N THR A 386 -0.68 -9.51 -5.87
CA THR A 386 -1.04 -8.23 -6.49
C THR A 386 -1.32 -8.42 -7.99
N TYR A 387 -2.48 -7.98 -8.44
CA TYR A 387 -2.96 -8.13 -9.81
C TYR A 387 -3.21 -6.80 -10.50
N LEU A 388 -2.68 -6.66 -11.71
CA LEU A 388 -2.99 -5.56 -12.63
C LEU A 388 -4.19 -5.96 -13.51
N VAL A 389 -5.21 -5.13 -13.55
CA VAL A 389 -6.30 -5.22 -14.53
C VAL A 389 -5.79 -4.74 -15.89
N THR A 390 -5.85 -5.60 -16.90
CA THR A 390 -5.47 -5.27 -18.29
C THR A 390 -6.68 -5.40 -19.20
N ALA A 391 -6.57 -4.93 -20.45
CA ALA A 391 -7.62 -5.12 -21.44
C ALA A 391 -7.98 -6.60 -21.69
N GLY A 392 -7.03 -7.51 -21.44
CA GLY A 392 -7.22 -8.96 -21.59
C GLY A 392 -7.51 -9.70 -20.27
N GLY A 393 -7.84 -8.99 -19.18
CA GLY A 393 -8.06 -9.56 -17.85
C GLY A 393 -6.90 -9.32 -16.89
N ALA A 394 -6.92 -9.99 -15.74
CA ALA A 394 -5.90 -9.80 -14.70
C ALA A 394 -4.53 -10.38 -15.08
N LYS A 395 -3.49 -9.64 -14.70
CA LYS A 395 -2.11 -10.10 -14.80
C LYS A 395 -1.42 -9.93 -13.44
N SER A 396 -0.97 -11.02 -12.84
CA SER A 396 -0.26 -10.93 -11.57
C SER A 396 1.09 -10.22 -11.72
N LEU A 397 1.43 -9.39 -10.74
CA LEU A 397 2.71 -8.73 -10.57
C LEU A 397 3.64 -9.50 -9.63
N THR A 398 3.08 -10.26 -8.68
CA THR A 398 3.83 -10.95 -7.60
C THR A 398 3.90 -12.46 -7.77
N GLY A 399 3.40 -13.00 -8.87
CA GLY A 399 3.35 -14.44 -9.14
C GLY A 399 1.92 -14.99 -9.06
N LYS A 400 1.81 -16.30 -8.96
CA LYS A 400 0.54 -17.01 -8.77
C LYS A 400 0.52 -17.65 -7.39
N PRO A 401 -0.66 -18.03 -6.88
CA PRO A 401 -0.73 -18.89 -5.71
C PRO A 401 0.15 -20.12 -5.91
N GLN A 402 0.94 -20.46 -4.91
CA GLN A 402 1.79 -21.64 -4.93
C GLN A 402 1.11 -22.77 -4.16
N PRO A 403 1.34 -24.04 -4.48
CA PRO A 403 0.94 -25.14 -3.60
C PRO A 403 1.52 -24.94 -2.19
N LEU A 404 0.82 -25.41 -1.15
CA LEU A 404 1.35 -25.40 0.21
C LEU A 404 2.63 -26.24 0.26
N ARG A 405 3.76 -25.59 0.52
CA ARG A 405 5.08 -26.20 0.50
C ARG A 405 5.52 -26.63 1.89
N CYS A 406 5.93 -27.89 2.01
CA CYS A 406 6.59 -28.39 3.22
C CYS A 406 8.10 -28.09 3.16
N ILE A 407 8.66 -27.68 4.29
CA ILE A 407 10.11 -27.46 4.49
C ILE A 407 10.55 -28.44 5.58
N LEU A 408 11.49 -29.33 5.22
CA LEU A 408 12.01 -30.40 6.07
C LEU A 408 13.35 -30.04 6.67
#